data_9c6e6f9e5875d2e71b107a13e06a2c9b
#
_entry.id   9c6e6f9e5875d2e71b107a13e06a2c9b
#
_cell.length_a   1.000
_cell.length_b   1.000
_cell.length_c   1.000
_cell.angle_alpha   90.00
_cell.angle_beta   90.00
_cell.angle_gamma   90.00
#
_symmetry.space_group_name_H-M   'P 1'
#
loop_
_entity.id
_entity.type
_entity.pdbx_description
1 polymer ?
#
loop_
_entity_poly.entity_id
_entity_poly.type
_entity_poly.pdbx_seq_one_letter_code
_entity_poly.pdbx_strand_id
1 'polypeptide(L)'
;YNILNATLLAMKRAIQKTYVNKSLILIDGNVKPTIRGRDCQTVIKGDQKSISIAAASIIAKIYRDNIMTKLSNNFPYYGWDKNMGYGTSQHKNAINLIGYSEQHRKSFNPVKNLIHKNK
;
A
#
# COMPACT_ATOMS: atom_id res chain seq x y z
N TYR A 1 -3.27 6.89 -12.06
CA TYR A 1 -3.73 5.51 -11.77
C TYR A 1 -4.66 5.55 -10.56
N ASN A 2 -5.77 4.79 -10.62
CA ASN A 2 -6.53 4.52 -9.41
C ASN A 2 -5.76 3.51 -8.52
N ILE A 3 -6.20 3.33 -7.27
CA ILE A 3 -5.49 2.48 -6.30
C ILE A 3 -5.38 1.02 -6.75
N LEU A 4 -6.39 0.47 -7.41
CA LEU A 4 -6.38 -0.89 -7.91
C LEU A 4 -5.30 -1.07 -8.99
N ASN A 5 -5.28 -0.20 -9.99
CA ASN A 5 -4.30 -0.25 -11.07
C ASN A 5 -2.87 -0.03 -10.56
N ALA A 6 -2.68 0.87 -9.57
CA ALA A 6 -1.39 1.07 -8.92
C ALA A 6 -0.93 -0.20 -8.18
N THR A 7 -1.84 -0.86 -7.47
CA THR A 7 -1.56 -2.12 -6.75
C THR A 7 -1.19 -3.24 -7.73
N LEU A 8 -1.96 -3.43 -8.80
CA LEU A 8 -1.67 -4.44 -9.82
C LEU A 8 -0.33 -4.19 -10.52
N LEU A 9 0.00 -2.93 -10.79
CA LEU A 9 1.30 -2.57 -11.34
C LEU A 9 2.44 -2.87 -10.37
N ALA A 10 2.27 -2.55 -9.08
CA ALA A 10 3.25 -2.86 -8.04
C ALA A 10 3.48 -4.38 -7.91
N MET A 11 2.40 -5.17 -7.88
CA MET A 11 2.47 -6.64 -7.88
C MET A 11 3.20 -7.16 -9.12
N LYS A 12 2.86 -6.67 -10.31
CA LYS A 12 3.52 -7.06 -11.55
C LYS A 12 5.03 -6.80 -11.49
N ARG A 13 5.44 -5.60 -11.04
CA ARG A 13 6.86 -5.23 -10.90
C ARG A 13 7.58 -6.11 -9.87
N ALA A 14 6.95 -6.40 -8.74
CA ALA A 14 7.51 -7.28 -7.72
C ALA A 14 7.74 -8.70 -8.26
N ILE A 15 6.73 -9.27 -8.93
CA ILE A 15 6.81 -10.62 -9.51
C ILE A 15 7.88 -10.70 -10.61
N GLN A 16 8.01 -9.66 -11.44
CA GLN A 16 9.04 -9.61 -12.48
C GLN A 16 10.47 -9.57 -11.92
N LYS A 17 10.63 -9.02 -10.72
CA LYS A 17 11.94 -8.98 -10.03
C LYS A 17 12.26 -10.26 -9.27
N THR A 18 11.30 -11.14 -9.01
CA THR A 18 11.55 -12.41 -8.34
C THR A 18 12.06 -13.46 -9.34
N TYR A 19 13.26 -13.94 -9.11
CA TYR A 19 13.92 -14.99 -9.91
C TYR A 19 13.44 -16.37 -9.45
N VAL A 20 12.23 -16.79 -9.85
CA VAL A 20 11.81 -18.17 -9.59
C VAL A 20 11.17 -18.72 -10.85
N ASN A 21 11.92 -19.59 -11.54
CA ASN A 21 11.40 -20.34 -12.70
C ASN A 21 10.41 -21.40 -12.22
N LYS A 22 9.28 -21.52 -12.93
CA LYS A 22 8.26 -22.58 -12.72
C LYS A 22 7.60 -22.60 -11.34
N SER A 23 7.41 -21.46 -10.70
CA SER A 23 6.67 -21.37 -9.42
C SER A 23 5.26 -20.84 -9.62
N LEU A 24 4.33 -21.38 -8.84
CA LEU A 24 3.00 -20.82 -8.66
C LEU A 24 3.09 -19.56 -7.78
N ILE A 25 2.50 -18.46 -8.25
CA ILE A 25 2.46 -17.21 -7.52
C ILE A 25 1.10 -17.07 -6.88
N LEU A 26 1.08 -17.07 -5.54
CA LEU A 26 -0.14 -16.87 -4.76
C LEU A 26 -0.35 -15.39 -4.49
N ILE A 27 -1.56 -14.90 -4.71
CA ILE A 27 -1.94 -13.51 -4.50
C ILE A 27 -3.13 -13.46 -3.54
N ASP A 28 -2.97 -12.70 -2.46
CA ASP A 28 -4.06 -12.45 -1.53
C ASP A 28 -5.16 -11.59 -2.17
N GLY A 29 -6.40 -12.00 -1.98
CA GLY A 29 -7.57 -11.31 -2.53
C GLY A 29 -8.19 -12.01 -3.75
N ASN A 30 -8.93 -11.25 -4.54
CA ASN A 30 -9.73 -11.74 -5.68
C ASN A 30 -9.27 -11.21 -7.05
N VAL A 31 -8.24 -10.36 -7.08
CA VAL A 31 -7.74 -9.74 -8.32
C VAL A 31 -6.25 -9.98 -8.45
N LYS A 32 -5.81 -10.37 -9.65
CA LYS A 32 -4.41 -10.65 -9.95
C LYS A 32 -3.91 -9.88 -11.18
N PRO A 33 -2.62 -9.52 -11.25
CA PRO A 33 -2.04 -8.95 -12.46
C PRO A 33 -1.89 -10.03 -13.56
N THR A 34 -2.01 -9.62 -14.82
CA THR A 34 -1.68 -10.48 -15.95
C THR A 34 -0.18 -10.40 -16.24
N ILE A 35 0.51 -11.55 -16.17
CA ILE A 35 1.95 -11.63 -16.41
C ILE A 35 2.22 -12.79 -17.36
N ARG A 36 2.82 -12.47 -18.50
CA ARG A 36 3.15 -13.49 -19.50
C ARG A 36 4.16 -14.50 -18.96
N GLY A 37 3.88 -15.78 -19.12
CA GLY A 37 4.77 -16.87 -18.70
C GLY A 37 4.84 -17.10 -17.18
N ARG A 38 3.89 -16.56 -16.40
CA ARG A 38 3.78 -16.76 -14.96
C ARG A 38 2.38 -17.24 -14.59
N ASP A 39 2.31 -18.27 -13.78
CA ASP A 39 1.04 -18.76 -13.24
C ASP A 39 0.75 -18.05 -11.92
N CYS A 40 -0.38 -17.33 -11.89
CA CYS A 40 -0.82 -16.56 -10.74
C CYS A 40 -2.21 -17.06 -10.29
N GLN A 41 -2.34 -17.39 -9.02
CA GLN A 41 -3.60 -17.82 -8.40
C GLN A 41 -4.02 -16.85 -7.29
N THR A 42 -5.28 -16.44 -7.29
CA THR A 42 -5.87 -15.64 -6.21
C THR A 42 -6.36 -16.53 -5.07
N VAL A 43 -6.14 -16.10 -3.85
CA VAL A 43 -6.61 -16.77 -2.64
C VAL A 43 -7.29 -15.73 -1.74
N ILE A 44 -8.61 -15.81 -1.62
CA ILE A 44 -9.38 -14.91 -0.75
C ILE A 44 -9.08 -15.24 0.71
N LYS A 45 -8.70 -14.22 1.51
CA LYS A 45 -8.17 -14.34 2.87
C LYS A 45 -6.95 -15.27 2.89
N GLY A 46 -6.03 -15.01 1.98
CA GLY A 46 -4.88 -15.87 1.73
C GLY A 46 -3.94 -15.96 2.91
N ASP A 47 -3.80 -14.90 3.68
CA ASP A 47 -3.03 -14.84 4.93
C ASP A 47 -3.49 -15.85 5.99
N GLN A 48 -4.78 -16.20 5.97
CA GLN A 48 -5.38 -17.23 6.86
C GLN A 48 -5.30 -18.65 6.29
N LYS A 49 -5.01 -18.81 5.00
CA LYS A 49 -5.08 -20.08 4.28
C LYS A 49 -3.74 -20.60 3.77
N SER A 50 -2.75 -19.72 3.65
CA SER A 50 -1.44 -20.02 3.09
C SER A 50 -0.33 -19.41 3.93
N ILE A 51 0.55 -20.24 4.45
CA ILE A 51 1.74 -19.81 5.20
C ILE A 51 2.62 -18.89 4.34
N SER A 52 2.75 -19.16 3.05
CA SER A 52 3.54 -18.33 2.12
C SER A 52 2.95 -16.92 1.99
N ILE A 53 1.62 -16.79 1.90
CA ILE A 53 0.95 -15.49 1.85
C ILE A 53 1.09 -14.78 3.22
N ALA A 54 0.88 -15.48 4.32
CA ALA A 54 1.04 -14.93 5.66
C ALA A 54 2.46 -14.37 5.89
N ALA A 55 3.49 -15.14 5.54
CA ALA A 55 4.87 -14.71 5.64
C ALA A 55 5.16 -13.48 4.75
N ALA A 56 4.69 -13.48 3.51
CA ALA A 56 4.86 -12.37 2.58
C ALA A 56 4.16 -11.08 3.09
N SER A 57 2.97 -11.20 3.69
CA SER A 57 2.24 -10.07 4.25
C SER A 57 2.95 -9.43 5.45
N ILE A 58 3.58 -10.23 6.30
CA ILE A 58 4.40 -9.74 7.43
C ILE A 58 5.60 -8.95 6.92
N ILE A 59 6.33 -9.49 5.94
CA ILE A 59 7.49 -8.81 5.34
C ILE A 59 7.06 -7.49 4.69
N ALA A 60 5.99 -7.50 3.92
CA ALA A 60 5.45 -6.31 3.26
C ALA A 60 5.04 -5.24 4.28
N LYS A 61 4.41 -5.66 5.39
CA LYS A 61 4.02 -4.75 6.48
C LYS A 61 5.25 -4.10 7.13
N ILE A 62 6.25 -4.89 7.51
CA ILE A 62 7.47 -4.37 8.14
C ILE A 62 8.19 -3.38 7.21
N TYR A 63 8.31 -3.73 5.93
CA TYR A 63 8.92 -2.86 4.94
C TYR A 63 8.18 -1.53 4.80
N ARG A 64 6.85 -1.57 4.74
CA ARG A 64 6.00 -0.38 4.68
C ARG A 64 6.12 0.47 5.94
N ASP A 65 6.09 -0.14 7.12
CA ASP A 65 6.20 0.57 8.40
C ASP A 65 7.55 1.29 8.50
N ASN A 66 8.64 0.66 8.05
CA ASN A 66 9.96 1.28 7.96
C ASN A 66 10.00 2.48 7.01
N ILE A 67 9.30 2.42 5.87
CA ILE A 67 9.17 3.57 4.96
C ILE A 67 8.45 4.71 5.66
N MET A 68 7.33 4.43 6.33
CA MET A 68 6.54 5.45 7.02
C MET A 68 7.32 6.11 8.16
N THR A 69 8.09 5.33 8.92
CA THR A 69 8.98 5.85 9.97
C THR A 69 10.05 6.77 9.38
N LYS A 70 10.66 6.40 8.25
CA LYS A 70 11.63 7.28 7.57
C LYS A 70 10.99 8.55 7.05
N LEU A 71 9.79 8.46 6.48
CA LEU A 71 9.05 9.63 5.99
C LEU A 71 8.64 10.56 7.14
N SER A 72 8.38 10.04 8.34
CA SER A 72 8.02 10.87 9.50
C SER A 72 9.14 11.86 9.88
N ASN A 73 10.39 11.55 9.60
CA ASN A 73 11.52 12.46 9.83
C ASN A 73 11.43 13.72 8.95
N ASN A 74 10.93 13.57 7.72
CA ASN A 74 10.74 14.68 6.78
C ASN A 74 9.39 15.39 6.97
N PHE A 75 8.42 14.69 7.55
CA PHE A 75 7.05 15.15 7.73
C PHE A 75 6.55 14.88 9.16
N PRO A 76 7.17 15.47 10.20
CA PRO A 76 6.94 15.10 11.60
C PRO A 76 5.52 15.38 12.11
N TYR A 77 4.81 16.33 11.48
CA TYR A 77 3.50 16.78 11.94
C TYR A 77 2.35 15.78 11.70
N TYR A 78 2.53 14.80 10.80
CA TYR A 78 1.47 13.83 10.50
C TYR A 78 1.47 12.59 11.40
N GLY A 79 2.49 12.42 12.26
CA GLY A 79 2.61 11.30 13.18
C GLY A 79 2.74 9.94 12.50
N TRP A 80 3.39 9.90 11.34
CA TRP A 80 3.53 8.69 10.53
C TRP A 80 4.40 7.60 11.17
N ASP A 81 5.23 7.96 12.13
CA ASP A 81 5.98 7.04 12.99
C ASP A 81 5.09 6.17 13.89
N LYS A 82 3.89 6.66 14.19
CA LYS A 82 2.91 5.98 15.05
C LYS A 82 1.73 5.42 14.26
N ASN A 83 1.16 6.23 13.38
CA ASN A 83 -0.06 5.86 12.66
C ASN A 83 0.20 5.16 11.31
N MET A 84 1.44 5.04 10.86
CA MET A 84 1.85 4.40 9.59
C MET A 84 1.04 4.86 8.37
N GLY A 85 0.58 6.13 8.39
CA GLY A 85 -0.26 6.71 7.35
C GLY A 85 -1.73 6.31 7.40
N TYR A 86 -2.17 5.59 8.43
CA TYR A 86 -3.59 5.31 8.63
C TYR A 86 -4.35 6.55 9.08
N GLY A 87 -5.65 6.61 8.74
CA GLY A 87 -6.53 7.77 9.00
C GLY A 87 -6.99 7.87 10.45
N THR A 88 -6.05 7.88 11.41
CA THR A 88 -6.33 8.17 12.82
C THR A 88 -6.85 9.59 13.00
N SER A 89 -7.51 9.89 14.13
CA SER A 89 -7.97 11.25 14.44
C SER A 89 -6.81 12.24 14.40
N GLN A 90 -5.66 11.89 14.97
CA GLN A 90 -4.46 12.73 14.95
C GLN A 90 -4.01 13.05 13.51
N HIS A 91 -3.93 12.05 12.64
CA HIS A 91 -3.51 12.23 11.24
C HIS A 91 -4.51 13.10 10.47
N LYS A 92 -5.81 12.86 10.64
CA LYS A 92 -6.86 13.67 9.99
C LYS A 92 -6.82 15.12 10.47
N ASN A 93 -6.62 15.35 11.77
CA ASN A 93 -6.50 16.70 12.33
C ASN A 93 -5.26 17.41 11.78
N ALA A 94 -4.12 16.74 11.70
CA ALA A 94 -2.91 17.30 11.09
C ALA A 94 -3.17 17.73 9.65
N ILE A 95 -3.80 16.87 8.82
CA ILE A 95 -4.14 17.23 7.44
C ILE A 95 -5.07 18.43 7.36
N ASN A 96 -6.04 18.56 8.29
CA ASN A 96 -6.96 19.70 8.30
C ASN A 96 -6.27 21.02 8.72
N LEU A 97 -5.28 20.96 9.62
CA LEU A 97 -4.59 22.13 10.16
C LEU A 97 -3.48 22.64 9.21
N ILE A 98 -2.64 21.76 8.73
CA ILE A 98 -1.43 22.11 7.96
C ILE A 98 -1.50 21.73 6.48
N GLY A 99 -2.61 21.15 6.04
CA GLY A 99 -2.77 20.67 4.68
C GLY A 99 -2.20 19.27 4.46
N TYR A 100 -2.04 18.90 3.20
CA TYR A 100 -1.51 17.60 2.79
C TYR A 100 -0.14 17.75 2.11
N SER A 101 0.73 16.77 2.26
CA SER A 101 2.01 16.70 1.55
C SER A 101 1.87 15.99 0.21
N GLU A 102 2.92 16.02 -0.60
CA GLU A 102 3.01 15.27 -1.87
C GLU A 102 2.87 13.75 -1.71
N GLN A 103 3.15 13.22 -0.52
CA GLN A 103 3.05 11.80 -0.19
C GLN A 103 1.61 11.34 0.05
N HIS A 104 0.66 12.28 0.22
CA HIS A 104 -0.73 11.93 0.45
C HIS A 104 -1.46 11.54 -0.83
N ARG A 105 -2.33 10.54 -0.72
CA ARG A 105 -3.21 10.13 -1.81
C ARG A 105 -4.31 11.16 -2.05
N LYS A 106 -4.26 11.86 -3.16
CA LYS A 106 -5.22 12.94 -3.50
C LYS A 106 -6.67 12.46 -3.70
N SER A 107 -6.86 11.17 -3.97
CA SER A 107 -8.19 10.56 -4.17
C SER A 107 -8.89 10.12 -2.87
N PHE A 108 -8.24 10.21 -1.71
CA PHE A 108 -8.77 9.76 -0.43
C PHE A 108 -9.13 10.94 0.49
N ASN A 109 -10.20 10.79 1.27
CA ASN A 109 -10.56 11.75 2.31
C ASN A 109 -9.60 11.65 3.51
N PRO A 110 -9.27 12.80 4.16
CA PRO A 110 -9.81 14.14 3.95
C PRO A 110 -9.17 14.94 2.80
N VAL A 111 -8.07 14.49 2.21
CA VAL A 111 -7.31 15.22 1.17
C VAL A 111 -8.18 15.57 -0.04
N LYS A 112 -8.99 14.61 -0.52
CA LYS A 112 -9.91 14.84 -1.63
C LYS A 112 -10.81 16.06 -1.39
N ASN A 113 -11.38 16.15 -0.19
CA ASN A 113 -12.28 17.25 0.17
C ASN A 113 -11.56 18.60 0.25
N LEU A 114 -10.30 18.62 0.74
CA LEU A 114 -9.51 19.85 0.77
C LEU A 114 -9.19 20.37 -0.64
N ILE A 115 -8.87 19.47 -1.58
CA ILE A 115 -8.63 19.85 -2.97
C ILE A 115 -9.87 20.44 -3.64
N HIS A 116 -11.05 19.91 -3.34
CA HIS A 116 -12.32 20.41 -3.91
C HIS A 116 -12.79 21.72 -3.26
N LYS A 117 -12.41 22.01 -2.01
CA LYS A 117 -12.74 23.29 -1.35
C LYS A 117 -11.89 24.46 -1.83
N ASN A 118 -10.72 24.18 -2.40
CA ASN A 118 -9.77 25.18 -2.86
C ASN A 118 -9.85 25.43 -4.40
N LYS A 119 -10.85 24.88 -5.05
CA LYS A 119 -11.25 25.17 -6.43
C LYS A 119 -12.54 25.97 -6.48
#